data_e931c33d67d05565649b7e111248639a
#
_entry.id   e931c33d67d05565649b7e111248639a
#
_cell.length_a   1.000
_cell.length_b   1.000
_cell.length_c   1.000
_cell.angle_alpha   90.00
_cell.angle_beta   90.00
_cell.angle_gamma   90.00
#
_symmetry.space_group_name_H-M   'P 1'
#
loop_
_entity.id
_entity.type
_entity.pdbx_description
1 polymer ?
#
loop_
_entity_poly.entity_id
_entity_poly.type
_entity_poly.pdbx_seq_one_letter_code
_entity_poly.pdbx_strand_id
1 'polypeptide(L)'
;MNDNSNENIYDVNAKNFQEKVMQQSMKTPVMIDFWADWCQPCKKLMPVLEQIVNSYEGKIKLAKINIDENKQMAEQMQIRSVPTVAIVYKGQPIDGFNGNIAKSEIEEKIKKIVLNEANDDDEQSEKINVLLELSEQEFKKGNYDKAMPLFMEVLEIEPEQTVAMAGLAKCYINMNDIKTAEEI
;
A
#
# COMPACT_ATOMS: atom_id res chain seq x y z
N MET A 1 -2.00 -29.58 -10.68
CA MET A 1 -3.03 -28.53 -10.63
C MET A 1 -2.27 -27.22 -10.63
N ASN A 2 -2.23 -26.54 -11.79
CA ASN A 2 -1.53 -25.27 -11.90
C ASN A 2 -2.42 -24.21 -11.25
N ASP A 3 -2.08 -23.83 -10.04
CA ASP A 3 -2.61 -22.63 -9.40
C ASP A 3 -1.92 -21.42 -10.03
N ASN A 4 -2.43 -21.04 -11.21
CA ASN A 4 -2.09 -19.76 -11.85
C ASN A 4 -2.94 -18.67 -11.18
N SER A 5 -2.86 -18.55 -9.85
CA SER A 5 -3.37 -17.39 -9.16
C SER A 5 -2.50 -16.22 -9.59
N ASN A 6 -3.04 -15.37 -10.44
CA ASN A 6 -2.41 -14.11 -10.79
C ASN A 6 -2.28 -13.32 -9.49
N GLU A 7 -1.06 -13.15 -8.99
CA GLU A 7 -0.78 -12.49 -7.70
C GLU A 7 -1.36 -11.06 -7.61
N ASN A 8 -1.73 -10.49 -8.74
CA ASN A 8 -2.28 -9.15 -8.83
C ASN A 8 -3.83 -9.12 -8.88
N ILE A 9 -4.50 -10.29 -9.03
CA ILE A 9 -5.97 -10.37 -9.14
C ILE A 9 -6.45 -11.53 -8.28
N TYR A 10 -7.31 -11.26 -7.31
CA TYR A 10 -7.76 -12.26 -6.35
C TYR A 10 -9.15 -11.98 -5.79
N ASP A 11 -9.81 -13.04 -5.32
CA ASP A 11 -11.09 -12.94 -4.64
C ASP A 11 -10.89 -12.61 -3.15
N VAL A 12 -11.77 -11.74 -2.65
CA VAL A 12 -11.73 -11.23 -1.28
C VAL A 12 -13.08 -11.45 -0.60
N ASN A 13 -13.02 -11.80 0.66
CA ASN A 13 -14.15 -11.95 1.57
C ASN A 13 -13.84 -11.34 2.93
N ALA A 14 -14.80 -11.37 3.86
CA ALA A 14 -14.64 -10.77 5.19
C ALA A 14 -13.44 -11.31 6.00
N LYS A 15 -13.00 -12.57 5.74
CA LYS A 15 -11.91 -13.19 6.51
C LYS A 15 -10.52 -12.72 6.06
N ASN A 16 -10.36 -12.45 4.75
CA ASN A 16 -9.07 -12.08 4.18
C ASN A 16 -8.97 -10.60 3.76
N PHE A 17 -10.02 -9.80 3.98
CA PHE A 17 -10.07 -8.38 3.61
C PHE A 17 -8.96 -7.57 4.28
N GLN A 18 -8.74 -7.79 5.57
CA GLN A 18 -7.72 -7.07 6.32
C GLN A 18 -6.32 -7.29 5.72
N GLU A 19 -5.99 -8.53 5.38
CA GLU A 19 -4.69 -8.89 4.81
C GLU A 19 -4.58 -8.44 3.35
N LYS A 20 -5.55 -8.89 2.51
CA LYS A 20 -5.46 -8.74 1.04
C LYS A 20 -5.83 -7.35 0.53
N VAL A 21 -6.53 -6.54 1.33
CA VAL A 21 -6.87 -5.17 0.94
C VAL A 21 -6.16 -4.17 1.83
N MET A 22 -6.41 -4.18 3.15
CA MET A 22 -5.90 -3.12 4.02
C MET A 22 -4.38 -3.15 4.14
N GLN A 23 -3.79 -4.31 4.48
CA GLN A 23 -2.33 -4.44 4.59
C GLN A 23 -1.64 -4.31 3.21
N GLN A 24 -2.24 -4.91 2.17
CA GLN A 24 -1.70 -4.81 0.82
C GLN A 24 -1.70 -3.37 0.32
N SER A 25 -2.74 -2.60 0.63
CA SER A 25 -2.86 -1.18 0.23
C SER A 25 -1.83 -0.26 0.90
N MET A 26 -1.16 -0.70 1.95
CA MET A 26 -0.07 0.06 2.57
C MET A 26 1.15 0.18 1.65
N LYS A 27 1.33 -0.78 0.73
CA LYS A 27 2.47 -0.85 -0.21
C LYS A 27 2.08 -0.56 -1.65
N THR A 28 0.89 -1.01 -2.08
CA THR A 28 0.46 -0.96 -3.49
C THR A 28 -1.02 -0.64 -3.54
N PRO A 29 -1.49 0.29 -4.37
CA PRO A 29 -2.91 0.57 -4.52
C PRO A 29 -3.71 -0.69 -4.84
N VAL A 30 -4.84 -0.86 -4.19
CA VAL A 30 -5.77 -1.99 -4.39
C VAL A 30 -7.08 -1.46 -4.93
N MET A 31 -7.41 -1.85 -6.15
CA MET A 31 -8.73 -1.65 -6.75
C MET A 31 -9.66 -2.74 -6.24
N ILE A 32 -10.81 -2.37 -5.70
CA ILE A 32 -11.84 -3.28 -5.22
C ILE A 32 -13.02 -3.23 -6.18
N ASP A 33 -13.34 -4.36 -6.83
CA ASP A 33 -14.54 -4.52 -7.65
C ASP A 33 -15.65 -5.21 -6.85
N PHE A 34 -16.70 -4.47 -6.52
CA PHE A 34 -17.90 -5.01 -5.91
C PHE A 34 -18.87 -5.46 -7.01
N TRP A 35 -19.12 -6.74 -7.09
CA TRP A 35 -19.88 -7.37 -8.17
C TRP A 35 -20.90 -8.40 -7.64
N ALA A 36 -21.77 -8.91 -8.53
CA ALA A 36 -22.69 -10.00 -8.26
C ALA A 36 -22.95 -10.83 -9.53
N ASP A 37 -23.34 -12.11 -9.35
CA ASP A 37 -23.60 -13.03 -10.47
C ASP A 37 -24.73 -12.60 -11.39
N TRP A 38 -25.73 -11.95 -10.88
CA TRP A 38 -26.87 -11.40 -11.65
C TRP A 38 -26.56 -10.09 -12.36
N CYS A 39 -25.44 -9.44 -12.04
CA CYS A 39 -25.07 -8.12 -12.56
C CYS A 39 -24.42 -8.24 -13.96
N GLN A 40 -25.19 -8.03 -15.02
CA GLN A 40 -24.68 -8.06 -16.40
C GLN A 40 -23.65 -6.96 -16.70
N PRO A 41 -23.78 -5.71 -16.20
CA PRO A 41 -22.73 -4.71 -16.36
C PRO A 41 -21.40 -5.12 -15.70
N CYS A 42 -21.45 -5.79 -14.52
CA CYS A 42 -20.25 -6.27 -13.81
C CYS A 42 -19.47 -7.30 -14.67
N LYS A 43 -20.19 -8.22 -15.31
CA LYS A 43 -19.58 -9.24 -16.20
C LYS A 43 -18.88 -8.62 -17.42
N LYS A 44 -19.27 -7.43 -17.83
CA LYS A 44 -18.62 -6.67 -18.92
C LYS A 44 -17.43 -5.86 -18.39
N LEU A 45 -17.54 -5.31 -17.17
CA LEU A 45 -16.50 -4.47 -16.58
C LEU A 45 -15.31 -5.30 -16.10
N MET A 46 -15.54 -6.43 -15.44
CA MET A 46 -14.51 -7.26 -14.80
C MET A 46 -13.34 -7.63 -15.75
N PRO A 47 -13.56 -8.11 -17.00
CA PRO A 47 -12.45 -8.38 -17.92
C PRO A 47 -11.64 -7.13 -18.27
N VAL A 48 -12.29 -5.96 -18.31
CA VAL A 48 -11.62 -4.68 -18.58
C VAL A 48 -10.71 -4.30 -17.41
N LEU A 49 -11.18 -4.43 -16.16
CA LEU A 49 -10.38 -4.19 -14.97
C LEU A 49 -9.19 -5.14 -14.89
N GLU A 50 -9.42 -6.43 -15.15
CA GLU A 50 -8.37 -7.46 -15.16
C GLU A 50 -7.29 -7.15 -16.22
N GLN A 51 -7.71 -6.75 -17.43
CA GLN A 51 -6.77 -6.36 -18.50
C GLN A 51 -5.95 -5.14 -18.10
N ILE A 52 -6.58 -4.12 -17.53
CA ILE A 52 -5.90 -2.90 -17.09
C ILE A 52 -4.89 -3.25 -16.00
N VAL A 53 -5.30 -3.92 -14.92
CA VAL A 53 -4.42 -4.28 -13.79
C VAL A 53 -3.21 -5.09 -14.26
N ASN A 54 -3.42 -6.05 -15.16
CA ASN A 54 -2.32 -6.84 -15.73
C ASN A 54 -1.31 -5.98 -16.52
N SER A 55 -1.75 -4.89 -17.15
CA SER A 55 -0.85 -3.99 -17.91
C SER A 55 0.04 -3.12 -17.01
N TYR A 56 -0.28 -3.02 -15.72
CA TYR A 56 0.51 -2.27 -14.73
C TYR A 56 1.54 -3.11 -13.96
N GLU A 57 1.69 -4.40 -14.29
CA GLU A 57 2.78 -5.27 -13.81
C GLU A 57 2.97 -5.25 -12.28
N GLY A 58 1.86 -5.24 -11.53
CA GLY A 58 1.86 -5.28 -10.06
C GLY A 58 1.86 -3.91 -9.37
N LYS A 59 1.93 -2.81 -10.10
CA LYS A 59 1.82 -1.44 -9.54
C LYS A 59 0.41 -1.09 -9.05
N ILE A 60 -0.57 -1.91 -9.35
CA ILE A 60 -1.91 -1.87 -8.80
C ILE A 60 -2.45 -3.30 -8.74
N LYS A 61 -3.27 -3.62 -7.75
CA LYS A 61 -3.90 -4.93 -7.59
C LYS A 61 -5.41 -4.84 -7.71
N LEU A 62 -6.06 -5.97 -8.04
CA LEU A 62 -7.51 -6.08 -8.14
C LEU A 62 -8.05 -7.11 -7.15
N ALA A 63 -8.82 -6.64 -6.19
CA ALA A 63 -9.59 -7.42 -5.24
C ALA A 63 -11.05 -7.52 -5.72
N LYS A 64 -11.57 -8.72 -5.93
CA LYS A 64 -12.97 -8.93 -6.35
C LYS A 64 -13.79 -9.38 -5.16
N ILE A 65 -14.91 -8.69 -4.91
CA ILE A 65 -15.82 -8.97 -3.78
C ILE A 65 -17.23 -9.21 -4.33
N ASN A 66 -17.69 -10.46 -4.21
CA ASN A 66 -19.09 -10.80 -4.49
C ASN A 66 -19.97 -10.32 -3.33
N ILE A 67 -20.89 -9.38 -3.61
CA ILE A 67 -21.73 -8.79 -2.58
C ILE A 67 -22.79 -9.76 -2.02
N ASP A 68 -23.21 -10.76 -2.79
CA ASP A 68 -24.18 -11.75 -2.33
C ASP A 68 -23.56 -12.73 -1.32
N GLU A 69 -22.28 -13.03 -1.49
CA GLU A 69 -21.50 -13.86 -0.56
C GLU A 69 -21.00 -13.08 0.66
N ASN A 70 -20.87 -11.75 0.53
CA ASN A 70 -20.29 -10.85 1.53
C ASN A 70 -21.26 -9.71 1.93
N LYS A 71 -22.54 -10.03 2.15
CA LYS A 71 -23.63 -9.07 2.41
C LYS A 71 -23.31 -8.09 3.54
N GLN A 72 -22.87 -8.61 4.67
CA GLN A 72 -22.58 -7.79 5.85
C GLN A 72 -21.44 -6.79 5.57
N MET A 73 -20.41 -7.21 4.85
CA MET A 73 -19.31 -6.35 4.45
C MET A 73 -19.78 -5.27 3.47
N ALA A 74 -20.57 -5.64 2.47
CA ALA A 74 -21.15 -4.70 1.51
C ALA A 74 -22.03 -3.65 2.19
N GLU A 75 -22.82 -4.05 3.19
CA GLU A 75 -23.64 -3.13 4.01
C GLU A 75 -22.76 -2.17 4.82
N GLN A 76 -21.74 -2.66 5.51
CA GLN A 76 -20.81 -1.85 6.30
C GLN A 76 -20.06 -0.84 5.43
N MET A 77 -19.70 -1.23 4.20
CA MET A 77 -19.05 -0.37 3.22
C MET A 77 -20.05 0.51 2.43
N GLN A 78 -21.33 0.43 2.77
CA GLN A 78 -22.42 1.22 2.15
C GLN A 78 -22.51 1.02 0.62
N ILE A 79 -22.21 -0.18 0.14
CA ILE A 79 -22.33 -0.53 -1.29
C ILE A 79 -23.82 -0.66 -1.63
N ARG A 80 -24.36 0.31 -2.36
CA ARG A 80 -25.79 0.41 -2.69
C ARG A 80 -26.15 -0.14 -4.07
N SER A 81 -25.18 -0.27 -4.92
CA SER A 81 -25.35 -0.73 -6.29
C SER A 81 -24.10 -1.41 -6.81
N VAL A 82 -24.23 -2.27 -7.84
CA VAL A 82 -23.12 -2.90 -8.54
C VAL A 82 -23.24 -2.67 -10.04
N PRO A 83 -22.12 -2.52 -10.78
CA PRO A 83 -20.75 -2.51 -10.24
C PRO A 83 -20.43 -1.23 -9.48
N THR A 84 -19.69 -1.36 -8.41
CA THR A 84 -19.02 -0.27 -7.70
C THR A 84 -17.55 -0.62 -7.59
N VAL A 85 -16.69 0.32 -7.96
CA VAL A 85 -15.24 0.17 -7.86
C VAL A 85 -14.71 1.22 -6.90
N ALA A 86 -13.91 0.78 -5.92
CA ALA A 86 -13.18 1.66 -5.01
C ALA A 86 -11.68 1.41 -5.17
N ILE A 87 -10.85 2.43 -4.95
CA ILE A 87 -9.40 2.30 -4.93
C ILE A 87 -8.90 2.72 -3.56
N VAL A 88 -8.16 1.84 -2.91
CA VAL A 88 -7.59 2.02 -1.57
C VAL A 88 -6.08 2.09 -1.67
N TYR A 89 -5.47 3.08 -1.01
CA TYR A 89 -4.02 3.22 -0.87
C TYR A 89 -3.68 3.78 0.51
N LYS A 90 -2.61 3.28 1.11
CA LYS A 90 -2.18 3.61 2.49
C LYS A 90 -3.33 3.48 3.50
N GLY A 91 -4.16 2.43 3.34
CA GLY A 91 -5.30 2.13 4.20
C GLY A 91 -6.50 3.07 4.04
N GLN A 92 -6.49 3.97 3.06
CA GLN A 92 -7.57 4.95 2.84
C GLN A 92 -8.17 4.82 1.44
N PRO A 93 -9.50 5.02 1.29
CA PRO A 93 -10.10 5.14 -0.03
C PRO A 93 -9.67 6.48 -0.66
N ILE A 94 -9.06 6.39 -1.86
CA ILE A 94 -8.50 7.57 -2.56
C ILE A 94 -9.27 7.94 -3.82
N ASP A 95 -9.93 6.98 -4.47
CA ASP A 95 -10.77 7.20 -5.67
C ASP A 95 -11.79 6.07 -5.81
N GLY A 96 -12.68 6.17 -6.78
CA GLY A 96 -13.65 5.14 -7.12
C GLY A 96 -14.66 5.62 -8.17
N PHE A 97 -15.54 4.70 -8.57
CA PHE A 97 -16.64 5.00 -9.48
C PHE A 97 -17.77 3.98 -9.33
N ASN A 98 -18.96 4.37 -9.79
CA ASN A 98 -20.15 3.51 -9.82
C ASN A 98 -20.60 3.28 -11.26
N GLY A 99 -21.08 2.08 -11.56
CA GLY A 99 -21.55 1.71 -12.88
C GLY A 99 -20.40 1.47 -13.87
N ASN A 100 -20.77 1.44 -15.14
CA ASN A 100 -19.84 1.17 -16.24
C ASN A 100 -19.34 2.49 -16.82
N ILE A 101 -18.03 2.72 -16.77
CA ILE A 101 -17.38 3.88 -17.40
C ILE A 101 -16.46 3.42 -18.53
N ALA A 102 -16.00 4.34 -19.36
CA ALA A 102 -15.13 4.00 -20.49
C ALA A 102 -13.77 3.49 -20.00
N LYS A 103 -13.20 2.51 -20.71
CA LYS A 103 -11.87 1.96 -20.37
C LYS A 103 -10.80 3.05 -20.25
N SER A 104 -10.82 4.02 -21.16
CA SER A 104 -9.88 5.16 -21.16
C SER A 104 -10.00 6.02 -19.90
N GLU A 105 -11.20 6.15 -19.34
CA GLU A 105 -11.44 6.90 -18.11
C GLU A 105 -10.88 6.15 -16.88
N ILE A 106 -11.03 4.81 -16.86
CA ILE A 106 -10.44 3.97 -15.83
C ILE A 106 -8.91 4.05 -15.91
N GLU A 107 -8.33 3.92 -17.10
CA GLU A 107 -6.88 4.01 -17.33
C GLU A 107 -6.31 5.38 -16.89
N GLU A 108 -7.04 6.47 -17.17
CA GLU A 108 -6.61 7.81 -16.74
C GLU A 108 -6.58 7.94 -15.20
N LYS A 109 -7.60 7.42 -14.51
CA LYS A 109 -7.65 7.39 -13.05
C LYS A 109 -6.47 6.62 -12.46
N ILE A 110 -6.26 5.39 -12.94
CA ILE A 110 -5.17 4.53 -12.47
C ILE A 110 -3.81 5.15 -12.75
N LYS A 111 -3.61 5.72 -13.94
CA LYS A 111 -2.36 6.38 -14.30
C LYS A 111 -2.02 7.51 -13.34
N LYS A 112 -2.99 8.34 -12.96
CA LYS A 112 -2.78 9.42 -11.97
C LYS A 112 -2.37 8.86 -10.60
N ILE A 113 -3.02 7.79 -10.16
CA ILE A 113 -2.72 7.15 -8.87
C ILE A 113 -1.31 6.58 -8.86
N VAL A 114 -0.95 5.77 -9.88
CA VAL A 114 0.37 5.13 -9.97
C VAL A 114 1.50 6.14 -10.15
N LEU A 115 1.26 7.26 -10.86
CA LEU A 115 2.25 8.33 -10.99
C LEU A 115 2.45 9.10 -9.67
N ASN A 116 1.38 9.34 -8.92
CA ASN A 116 1.48 9.99 -7.61
C ASN A 116 2.19 9.08 -6.60
N GLU A 117 1.91 7.77 -6.60
CA GLU A 117 2.62 6.78 -5.79
C GLU A 117 4.13 6.80 -6.09
N ALA A 118 4.51 6.78 -7.37
CA ALA A 118 5.93 6.83 -7.75
C ALA A 118 6.63 8.12 -7.28
N ASN A 119 5.94 9.25 -7.32
CA ASN A 119 6.49 10.52 -6.83
C ASN A 119 6.61 10.54 -5.29
N ASP A 120 5.61 10.02 -4.57
CA ASP A 120 5.63 9.91 -3.11
C ASP A 120 6.77 9.00 -2.63
N ASP A 121 6.98 7.86 -3.31
CA ASP A 121 8.06 6.92 -2.97
C ASP A 121 9.44 7.52 -3.26
N ASP A 122 9.60 8.25 -4.38
CA ASP A 122 10.85 8.94 -4.72
C ASP A 122 11.17 10.05 -3.71
N GLU A 123 10.20 10.89 -3.34
CA GLU A 123 10.36 11.96 -2.36
C GLU A 123 10.67 11.40 -0.96
N GLN A 124 9.99 10.32 -0.58
CA GLN A 124 10.22 9.65 0.69
C GLN A 124 11.59 8.97 0.75
N SER A 125 12.02 8.33 -0.34
CA SER A 125 13.34 7.73 -0.47
C SER A 125 14.45 8.78 -0.42
N GLU A 126 14.28 9.91 -1.08
CA GLU A 126 15.22 11.04 -1.03
C GLU A 126 15.33 11.61 0.39
N LYS A 127 14.19 11.79 1.08
CA LYS A 127 14.17 12.24 2.48
C LYS A 127 14.92 11.27 3.41
N ILE A 128 14.68 9.96 3.28
CA ILE A 128 15.40 8.92 4.05
C ILE A 128 16.91 9.01 3.81
N ASN A 129 17.36 9.12 2.57
CA ASN A 129 18.78 9.19 2.23
C ASN A 129 19.44 10.44 2.85
N VAL A 130 18.79 11.59 2.79
CA VAL A 130 19.28 12.84 3.40
C VAL A 130 19.38 12.68 4.93
N LEU A 131 18.36 12.14 5.58
CA LEU A 131 18.37 11.91 7.02
C LEU A 131 19.45 10.92 7.45
N LEU A 132 19.66 9.84 6.71
CA LEU A 132 20.73 8.86 6.98
C LEU A 132 22.11 9.50 6.83
N GLU A 133 22.33 10.29 5.80
CA GLU A 133 23.60 10.99 5.60
C GLU A 133 23.90 11.97 6.74
N LEU A 134 22.94 12.77 7.14
CA LEU A 134 23.07 13.71 8.26
C LEU A 134 23.32 13.00 9.60
N SER A 135 22.58 11.92 9.86
CA SER A 135 22.74 11.13 11.08
C SER A 135 24.13 10.49 11.18
N GLU A 136 24.64 9.96 10.06
CA GLU A 136 26.00 9.42 10.01
C GLU A 136 27.07 10.51 10.20
N GLN A 137 26.88 11.69 9.66
CA GLN A 137 27.80 12.81 9.85
C GLN A 137 27.88 13.22 11.33
N GLU A 138 26.74 13.35 12.00
CA GLU A 138 26.72 13.69 13.43
C GLU A 138 27.29 12.56 14.28
N PHE A 139 27.00 11.30 13.96
CA PHE A 139 27.59 10.15 14.61
C PHE A 139 29.13 10.12 14.52
N LYS A 140 29.70 10.37 13.33
CA LYS A 140 31.17 10.43 13.11
C LYS A 140 31.84 11.58 13.87
N LYS A 141 31.11 12.66 14.17
CA LYS A 141 31.60 13.77 15.01
C LYS A 141 31.50 13.47 16.53
N GLY A 142 30.89 12.35 16.92
CA GLY A 142 30.62 12.01 18.30
C GLY A 142 29.39 12.71 18.91
N ASN A 143 28.58 13.37 18.09
CA ASN A 143 27.36 14.07 18.51
C ASN A 143 26.18 13.09 18.53
N TYR A 144 26.22 12.09 19.41
CA TYR A 144 25.20 11.03 19.47
C TYR A 144 23.81 11.57 19.80
N ASP A 145 23.72 12.58 20.65
CA ASP A 145 22.49 13.28 21.02
C ASP A 145 21.79 13.94 19.82
N LYS A 146 22.54 14.32 18.77
CA LYS A 146 22.00 14.86 17.52
C LYS A 146 21.76 13.80 16.44
N ALA A 147 22.56 12.73 16.44
CA ALA A 147 22.40 11.65 15.48
C ALA A 147 21.14 10.81 15.76
N MET A 148 20.84 10.54 17.04
CA MET A 148 19.71 9.70 17.45
C MET A 148 18.35 10.17 16.91
N PRO A 149 17.93 11.44 17.07
CA PRO A 149 16.63 11.88 16.55
C PRO A 149 16.53 11.77 15.04
N LEU A 150 17.64 11.91 14.30
CA LEU A 150 17.65 11.73 12.86
C LEU A 150 17.44 10.26 12.46
N PHE A 151 18.08 9.30 13.14
CA PHE A 151 17.81 7.88 12.93
C PHE A 151 16.38 7.51 13.33
N MET A 152 15.83 8.08 14.38
CA MET A 152 14.45 7.85 14.79
C MET A 152 13.46 8.38 13.74
N GLU A 153 13.70 9.57 13.16
CA GLU A 153 12.87 10.10 12.09
C GLU A 153 12.86 9.19 10.86
N VAL A 154 13.99 8.56 10.52
CA VAL A 154 14.04 7.54 9.46
C VAL A 154 13.15 6.36 9.81
N LEU A 155 13.19 5.87 11.06
CA LEU A 155 12.38 4.72 11.51
C LEU A 155 10.88 5.04 11.64
N GLU A 156 10.51 6.32 11.80
CA GLU A 156 9.10 6.75 11.69
C GLU A 156 8.58 6.63 10.24
N ILE A 157 9.46 6.85 9.25
CA ILE A 157 9.12 6.72 7.82
C ILE A 157 9.17 5.25 7.40
N GLU A 158 10.25 4.54 7.72
CA GLU A 158 10.50 3.16 7.36
C GLU A 158 10.92 2.36 8.60
N PRO A 159 9.99 1.71 9.32
CA PRO A 159 10.26 1.04 10.59
C PRO A 159 11.28 -0.11 10.51
N GLU A 160 11.45 -0.73 9.35
CA GLU A 160 12.38 -1.85 9.12
C GLU A 160 13.71 -1.40 8.48
N GLN A 161 14.02 -0.09 8.47
CA GLN A 161 15.27 0.43 7.87
C GLN A 161 16.48 0.03 8.72
N THR A 162 17.18 -1.01 8.26
CA THR A 162 18.27 -1.66 9.01
C THR A 162 19.46 -0.74 9.30
N VAL A 163 19.77 0.21 8.41
CA VAL A 163 20.85 1.18 8.61
C VAL A 163 20.53 2.13 9.77
N ALA A 164 19.28 2.59 9.84
CA ALA A 164 18.83 3.47 10.92
C ALA A 164 18.78 2.74 12.27
N MET A 165 18.26 1.51 12.29
CA MET A 165 18.25 0.66 13.50
C MET A 165 19.68 0.45 14.02
N ALA A 166 20.60 0.03 13.15
CA ALA A 166 22.00 -0.17 13.51
C ALA A 166 22.70 1.13 13.95
N GLY A 167 22.37 2.26 13.33
CA GLY A 167 22.86 3.57 13.68
C GLY A 167 22.41 4.00 15.07
N LEU A 168 21.12 3.84 15.36
CA LEU A 168 20.53 4.14 16.67
C LEU A 168 21.11 3.26 17.78
N ALA A 169 21.21 1.95 17.58
CA ALA A 169 21.85 1.03 18.51
C ALA A 169 23.32 1.42 18.81
N LYS A 170 24.10 1.79 17.78
CA LYS A 170 25.47 2.28 17.96
C LYS A 170 25.53 3.58 18.78
N CYS A 171 24.57 4.49 18.63
CA CYS A 171 24.50 5.69 19.45
C CYS A 171 24.33 5.33 20.93
N TYR A 172 23.38 4.46 21.28
CA TYR A 172 23.17 4.00 22.65
C TYR A 172 24.40 3.29 23.23
N ILE A 173 25.07 2.43 22.47
CA ILE A 173 26.32 1.78 22.89
C ILE A 173 27.39 2.82 23.24
N ASN A 174 27.60 3.84 22.41
CA ASN A 174 28.60 4.87 22.65
C ASN A 174 28.23 5.81 23.82
N MET A 175 26.94 5.90 24.15
CA MET A 175 26.42 6.60 25.32
C MET A 175 26.43 5.71 26.61
N ASN A 176 26.94 4.48 26.52
CA ASN A 176 26.98 3.49 27.57
C ASN A 176 25.60 2.99 28.06
N ASP A 177 24.58 3.10 27.19
CA ASP A 177 23.24 2.55 27.41
C ASP A 177 23.08 1.24 26.61
N ILE A 178 23.74 0.20 27.09
CA ILE A 178 23.74 -1.12 26.43
C ILE A 178 22.35 -1.75 26.46
N LYS A 179 21.59 -1.53 27.53
CA LYS A 179 20.27 -2.14 27.70
C LYS A 179 19.31 -1.69 26.60
N THR A 180 19.22 -0.39 26.32
CA THR A 180 18.37 0.15 25.26
C THR A 180 18.85 -0.28 23.86
N ALA A 181 20.16 -0.42 23.67
CA ALA A 181 20.72 -0.89 22.40
C ALA A 181 20.35 -2.35 22.08
N GLU A 182 20.12 -3.21 23.08
CA GLU A 182 19.70 -4.62 22.91
C GLU A 182 18.20 -4.76 22.58
N GLU A 183 17.39 -3.72 22.82
CA GLU A 183 15.95 -3.71 22.57
C GLU A 183 15.58 -3.21 21.15
N ILE A 184 16.57 -2.71 20.37
CA ILE A 184 16.40 -2.21 19.00
C ILE A 184 16.62 -3.33 17.98
#